data_66f8445380d67f9ddec9276ce8fc4f37
#
_entry.id   66f8445380d67f9ddec9276ce8fc4f37
#
_cell.length_a   1.000
_cell.length_b   1.000
_cell.length_c   1.000
_cell.angle_alpha   90.00
_cell.angle_beta   90.00
_cell.angle_gamma   90.00
#
_symmetry.space_group_name_H-M   'P 1'
#
loop_
_entity.id
_entity.type
_entity.pdbx_description
1 polymer ?
#
loop_
_entity_poly.entity_id
_entity_poly.type
_entity_poly.pdbx_seq_one_letter_code
_entity_poly.pdbx_strand_id
1 'polypeptide(L)'
;MKKKEILIFVLSVVFMLAMPLQSVADDHVRGDVDEDGTVTIGDVACLIDYLLNGQWDPKPERMTVTVGDVSFVMVKVEGGTYTTGAIDNAEAYEWELSAHEVTLPSYWIAETEVTQELWQAVMNDNPSHFNGDMKRPVESVSWISCQEFVDRLNALTGLSFSLPTCEQWEVAARGGNLGQGYLYAGSNNIKEVAWYDVNSYWVGAGHPNYGTHAVATKTPNELGLYDMSGNVHEWCLDSYSEYCNAAHENLVDAEIGAYHVLRGGCWSSEERRCRVSYFNFTEPGTSSSTVGLRLAMKAEQ
;
A
#
# COMPACT_ATOMS: atom_id res chain seq x y z
N MET A 1 26.89 28.29 7.23
CA MET A 1 25.96 29.38 6.86
C MET A 1 24.94 29.59 7.97
N LYS A 2 24.59 30.83 8.31
CA LYS A 2 23.57 31.09 9.32
C LYS A 2 22.18 30.84 8.72
N LYS A 3 21.22 30.32 9.50
CA LYS A 3 19.84 29.99 9.03
C LYS A 3 19.18 31.07 8.17
N LYS A 4 19.51 32.32 8.41
CA LYS A 4 19.01 33.47 7.63
C LYS A 4 19.59 33.57 6.21
N GLU A 5 20.80 33.10 6.01
CA GLU A 5 21.47 33.08 4.69
C GLU A 5 20.96 31.92 3.82
N ILE A 6 20.60 30.79 4.46
CA ILE A 6 19.96 29.64 3.80
C ILE A 6 18.57 30.04 3.32
N LEU A 7 17.79 30.74 4.13
CA LEU A 7 16.44 31.19 3.75
C LEU A 7 16.45 32.18 2.56
N ILE A 8 17.43 33.09 2.53
CA ILE A 8 17.60 34.05 1.42
C ILE A 8 18.06 33.32 0.15
N PHE A 9 18.90 32.31 0.27
CA PHE A 9 19.36 31.49 -0.86
C PHE A 9 18.20 30.66 -1.43
N VAL A 10 17.41 30.01 -0.57
CA VAL A 10 16.21 29.25 -0.98
C VAL A 10 15.18 30.14 -1.67
N LEU A 11 14.92 31.35 -1.13
CA LEU A 11 14.00 32.32 -1.76
C LEU A 11 14.52 32.81 -3.12
N SER A 12 15.83 32.99 -3.30
CA SER A 12 16.41 33.37 -4.59
C SER A 12 16.39 32.24 -5.61
N VAL A 13 16.52 30.98 -5.19
CA VAL A 13 16.39 29.80 -6.07
C VAL A 13 14.94 29.62 -6.51
N VAL A 14 13.97 29.76 -5.61
CA VAL A 14 12.53 29.73 -5.93
C VAL A 14 12.15 30.82 -6.92
N PHE A 15 12.72 32.03 -6.80
CA PHE A 15 12.46 33.13 -7.75
C PHE A 15 13.09 32.90 -9.13
N MET A 16 14.24 32.20 -9.21
CA MET A 16 14.85 31.80 -10.48
C MET A 16 14.11 30.69 -11.21
N LEU A 17 13.45 29.79 -10.47
CA LEU A 17 12.65 28.70 -11.03
C LEU A 17 11.30 29.19 -11.59
N ALA A 18 10.82 30.38 -11.16
CA ALA A 18 9.56 30.97 -11.61
C ALA A 18 9.65 31.77 -12.92
N MET A 19 10.83 31.89 -13.55
CA MET A 19 10.97 32.62 -14.82
C MET A 19 10.70 31.70 -16.02
N PRO A 20 9.86 32.12 -17.00
CA PRO A 20 9.60 31.33 -18.21
C PRO A 20 10.85 31.29 -19.08
N LEU A 21 11.41 30.11 -19.26
CA LEU A 21 12.52 29.87 -20.21
C LEU A 21 12.00 29.08 -21.42
N GLN A 22 12.33 29.57 -22.60
CA GLN A 22 12.02 28.94 -23.88
C GLN A 22 12.63 27.54 -23.99
N SER A 23 11.79 26.63 -24.53
CA SER A 23 12.03 25.20 -24.69
C SER A 23 13.28 24.86 -25.51
N VAL A 24 14.12 24.01 -24.94
CA VAL A 24 14.93 23.03 -25.67
C VAL A 24 14.42 21.68 -25.24
N ALA A 25 14.16 20.77 -26.16
CA ALA A 25 13.58 19.47 -25.93
C ALA A 25 14.53 18.59 -25.08
N ASP A 26 14.31 18.63 -23.79
CA ASP A 26 14.75 17.64 -22.82
C ASP A 26 13.49 17.30 -22.02
N ASP A 27 13.13 16.03 -21.93
CA ASP A 27 11.87 15.55 -21.31
C ASP A 27 11.80 15.77 -19.78
N HIS A 28 12.77 16.50 -19.22
CA HIS A 28 12.78 16.87 -17.80
C HIS A 28 12.27 18.30 -17.60
N VAL A 29 11.21 18.44 -16.81
CA VAL A 29 10.68 19.75 -16.40
C VAL A 29 11.68 20.38 -15.42
N ARG A 30 12.29 21.51 -15.81
CA ARG A 30 13.31 22.17 -15.01
C ARG A 30 12.72 22.70 -13.71
N GLY A 31 13.19 22.18 -12.57
CA GLY A 31 12.68 22.52 -11.23
C GLY A 31 11.76 21.47 -10.64
N ASP A 32 11.41 20.43 -11.39
CA ASP A 32 10.79 19.21 -10.93
C ASP A 32 11.86 18.36 -10.24
N VAL A 33 11.92 18.49 -8.94
CA VAL A 33 12.98 17.92 -8.09
C VAL A 33 12.61 16.52 -7.66
N ASP A 34 11.31 16.24 -7.60
CA ASP A 34 10.77 14.94 -7.21
C ASP A 34 10.32 14.09 -8.42
N GLU A 35 10.57 14.62 -9.64
CA GLU A 35 10.32 13.94 -10.93
C GLU A 35 8.87 13.47 -11.13
N ASP A 36 7.88 14.16 -10.50
CA ASP A 36 6.45 13.85 -10.65
C ASP A 36 5.81 14.45 -11.92
N GLY A 37 6.60 15.16 -12.74
CA GLY A 37 6.19 15.81 -13.98
C GLY A 37 5.62 17.22 -13.79
N THR A 38 5.58 17.74 -12.56
CA THR A 38 5.06 19.07 -12.25
C THR A 38 6.00 19.81 -11.29
N VAL A 39 6.10 21.14 -11.42
CA VAL A 39 6.87 21.97 -10.48
C VAL A 39 5.92 22.50 -9.40
N THR A 40 6.03 22.00 -8.19
CA THR A 40 5.14 22.29 -7.06
C THR A 40 5.91 22.70 -5.80
N ILE A 41 5.16 22.93 -4.70
CA ILE A 41 5.74 23.10 -3.37
C ILE A 41 6.43 21.82 -2.88
N GLY A 42 6.07 20.66 -3.43
CA GLY A 42 6.71 19.37 -3.17
C GLY A 42 8.18 19.37 -3.55
N ASP A 43 8.53 19.90 -4.72
CA ASP A 43 9.91 20.04 -5.19
C ASP A 43 10.76 20.90 -4.27
N VAL A 44 10.15 21.97 -3.77
CA VAL A 44 10.82 22.86 -2.80
C VAL A 44 11.06 22.11 -1.48
N ALA A 45 10.11 21.28 -1.03
CA ALA A 45 10.27 20.48 0.18
C ALA A 45 11.37 19.43 0.01
N CYS A 46 11.41 18.69 -1.11
CA CYS A 46 12.47 17.73 -1.44
C CYS A 46 13.85 18.39 -1.49
N LEU A 47 13.95 19.56 -2.14
CA LEU A 47 15.20 20.30 -2.19
C LEU A 47 15.67 20.80 -0.81
N ILE A 48 14.75 21.24 0.03
CA ILE A 48 15.04 21.67 1.40
C ILE A 48 15.53 20.48 2.23
N ASP A 49 14.91 19.33 2.10
CA ASP A 49 15.27 18.12 2.84
C ASP A 49 16.67 17.64 2.43
N TYR A 50 16.96 17.60 1.12
CA TYR A 50 18.30 17.33 0.61
C TYR A 50 19.35 18.28 1.16
N LEU A 51 19.06 19.59 1.20
CA LEU A 51 20.00 20.60 1.69
C LEU A 51 20.23 20.55 3.20
N LEU A 52 19.24 20.06 3.97
CA LEU A 52 19.31 19.97 5.42
C LEU A 52 19.92 18.65 5.89
N ASN A 53 19.58 17.55 5.23
CA ASN A 53 19.89 16.19 5.67
C ASN A 53 20.97 15.51 4.82
N GLY A 54 21.30 16.08 3.65
CA GLY A 54 22.33 15.54 2.75
C GLY A 54 21.94 14.23 2.08
N GLN A 55 20.68 13.82 2.20
CA GLN A 55 20.13 12.65 1.54
C GLN A 55 19.13 13.10 0.49
N TRP A 56 19.30 12.57 -0.71
CA TRP A 56 18.31 12.62 -1.78
C TRP A 56 17.48 11.37 -1.64
N ASP A 57 16.24 11.49 -1.17
CA ASP A 57 15.26 10.41 -1.20
C ASP A 57 14.41 10.57 -2.48
N PRO A 58 14.76 9.85 -3.56
CA PRO A 58 13.92 9.85 -4.75
C PRO A 58 12.56 9.28 -4.35
N LYS A 59 11.47 9.94 -4.78
CA LYS A 59 10.14 9.34 -4.66
C LYS A 59 10.16 7.95 -5.32
N PRO A 60 9.40 6.99 -4.78
CA PRO A 60 9.31 5.67 -5.40
C PRO A 60 8.85 5.80 -6.85
N GLU A 61 9.49 5.03 -7.74
CA GLU A 61 9.08 4.94 -9.13
C GLU A 61 7.60 4.52 -9.23
N ARG A 62 6.85 5.16 -10.12
CA ARG A 62 5.40 4.95 -10.28
C ARG A 62 5.07 4.58 -11.70
N MET A 63 4.13 3.67 -11.88
CA MET A 63 3.64 3.24 -13.18
C MET A 63 2.11 3.30 -13.19
N THR A 64 1.55 4.03 -14.15
CA THR A 64 0.08 4.04 -14.36
C THR A 64 -0.30 2.93 -15.32
N VAL A 65 -1.27 2.12 -14.93
CA VAL A 65 -1.87 1.07 -15.76
C VAL A 65 -3.32 1.43 -16.05
N THR A 66 -3.76 1.23 -17.29
CA THR A 66 -5.12 1.56 -17.71
C THR A 66 -5.82 0.33 -18.29
N VAL A 67 -7.05 0.09 -17.86
CA VAL A 67 -7.97 -0.95 -18.37
C VAL A 67 -9.28 -0.30 -18.75
N GLY A 68 -9.57 -0.22 -20.06
CA GLY A 68 -10.70 0.58 -20.55
C GLY A 68 -10.53 2.05 -20.17
N ASP A 69 -11.50 2.59 -19.42
CA ASP A 69 -11.49 3.97 -18.94
C ASP A 69 -10.99 4.10 -17.49
N VAL A 70 -10.55 2.98 -16.86
CA VAL A 70 -10.11 2.94 -15.46
C VAL A 70 -8.59 2.87 -15.40
N SER A 71 -7.99 3.74 -14.60
CA SER A 71 -6.54 3.75 -14.36
C SER A 71 -6.24 3.54 -12.88
N PHE A 72 -5.14 2.84 -12.60
CA PHE A 72 -4.59 2.66 -11.27
C PHE A 72 -3.06 2.79 -11.29
N VAL A 73 -2.46 3.04 -10.15
CA VAL A 73 -1.02 3.27 -10.02
C VAL A 73 -0.36 2.09 -9.32
N MET A 74 0.77 1.66 -9.85
CA MET A 74 1.70 0.74 -9.20
C MET A 74 2.91 1.53 -8.71
N VAL A 75 3.36 1.25 -7.50
CA VAL A 75 4.50 1.87 -6.83
C VAL A 75 5.62 0.84 -6.71
N LYS A 76 6.83 1.19 -7.10
CA LYS A 76 7.98 0.30 -6.99
C LYS A 76 8.49 0.26 -5.55
N VAL A 77 8.69 -0.93 -5.05
CA VAL A 77 9.39 -1.19 -3.79
C VAL A 77 10.77 -1.72 -4.14
N GLU A 78 11.80 -1.04 -3.69
CA GLU A 78 13.18 -1.46 -3.95
C GLU A 78 13.50 -2.77 -3.27
N GLY A 79 14.32 -3.60 -3.93
CA GLY A 79 14.81 -4.86 -3.39
C GLY A 79 15.82 -4.61 -2.27
N GLY A 80 15.86 -5.53 -1.31
CA GLY A 80 16.78 -5.41 -0.17
C GLY A 80 16.51 -6.46 0.89
N THR A 81 17.22 -6.35 2.01
CA THR A 81 16.98 -7.14 3.22
C THR A 81 16.24 -6.27 4.23
N TYR A 82 15.10 -6.74 4.69
CA TYR A 82 14.18 -6.03 5.56
C TYR A 82 13.88 -6.85 6.81
N THR A 83 13.55 -6.19 7.91
CA THR A 83 13.02 -6.85 9.11
C THR A 83 11.50 -6.82 9.08
N THR A 84 10.87 -7.98 9.16
CA THR A 84 9.40 -8.18 9.23
C THR A 84 9.03 -8.89 10.52
N GLY A 85 7.73 -9.03 10.80
CA GLY A 85 7.21 -9.63 12.03
C GLY A 85 6.97 -8.61 13.14
N ALA A 86 6.62 -9.09 14.34
CA ALA A 86 6.33 -8.25 15.51
C ALA A 86 7.63 -7.74 16.14
N ILE A 87 8.08 -6.54 15.73
CA ILE A 87 9.28 -5.89 16.24
C ILE A 87 8.92 -5.17 17.54
N ASP A 88 9.50 -5.60 18.69
CA ASP A 88 9.39 -4.97 20.02
C ASP A 88 7.95 -4.52 20.40
N ASN A 89 6.95 -5.29 19.97
CA ASN A 89 5.58 -4.90 20.10
C ASN A 89 4.89 -5.63 21.27
N ALA A 90 4.76 -4.95 22.41
CA ALA A 90 4.05 -5.45 23.59
C ALA A 90 2.55 -5.81 23.31
N GLU A 91 2.01 -5.31 22.20
CA GLU A 91 0.62 -5.57 21.78
C GLU A 91 0.50 -6.70 20.76
N ALA A 92 1.60 -7.34 20.34
CA ALA A 92 1.57 -8.48 19.45
C ALA A 92 0.80 -9.66 20.08
N TYR A 93 0.07 -10.40 19.26
CA TYR A 93 -0.51 -11.66 19.69
C TYR A 93 0.59 -12.73 19.75
N GLU A 94 0.43 -13.75 20.62
CA GLU A 94 1.42 -14.82 20.79
C GLU A 94 1.71 -15.62 19.51
N TRP A 95 0.75 -15.64 18.57
CA TRP A 95 0.91 -16.32 17.28
C TRP A 95 1.50 -15.46 16.18
N GLU A 96 1.69 -14.14 16.40
CA GLU A 96 2.36 -13.31 15.41
C GLU A 96 3.82 -13.71 15.31
N LEU A 97 4.34 -13.68 14.08
CA LEU A 97 5.71 -14.05 13.84
C LEU A 97 6.66 -13.10 14.58
N SER A 98 7.67 -13.69 15.22
CA SER A 98 8.78 -12.93 15.78
C SER A 98 9.50 -12.14 14.66
N ALA A 99 10.17 -11.06 15.03
CA ALA A 99 10.98 -10.30 14.11
C ALA A 99 12.03 -11.19 13.42
N HIS A 100 12.10 -11.15 12.10
CA HIS A 100 13.03 -11.91 11.28
C HIS A 100 13.41 -11.13 10.02
N GLU A 101 14.53 -11.49 9.41
CA GLU A 101 14.98 -10.87 8.17
C GLU A 101 14.43 -11.59 6.94
N VAL A 102 13.97 -10.81 5.95
CA VAL A 102 13.57 -11.29 4.64
C VAL A 102 14.34 -10.53 3.57
N THR A 103 14.77 -11.23 2.51
CA THR A 103 15.41 -10.61 1.35
C THR A 103 14.49 -10.71 0.15
N LEU A 104 14.08 -9.59 -0.40
CA LEU A 104 13.18 -9.51 -1.54
C LEU A 104 13.87 -8.83 -2.73
N PRO A 105 13.62 -9.30 -3.98
CA PRO A 105 13.93 -8.51 -5.16
C PRO A 105 13.02 -7.28 -5.23
N SER A 106 13.35 -6.28 -6.05
CA SER A 106 12.42 -5.19 -6.35
C SER A 106 11.11 -5.72 -6.95
N TYR A 107 10.00 -5.07 -6.60
CA TYR A 107 8.67 -5.43 -7.09
C TYR A 107 7.78 -4.19 -7.16
N TRP A 108 6.65 -4.31 -7.85
CA TRP A 108 5.60 -3.30 -7.88
C TRP A 108 4.44 -3.71 -6.99
N ILE A 109 3.83 -2.76 -6.30
CA ILE A 109 2.61 -2.95 -5.53
C ILE A 109 1.62 -1.84 -5.85
N ALA A 110 0.32 -2.13 -5.88
CA ALA A 110 -0.68 -1.12 -6.17
C ALA A 110 -0.72 -0.05 -5.06
N GLU A 111 -0.85 1.21 -5.45
CA GLU A 111 -0.94 2.36 -4.55
C GLU A 111 -2.10 2.23 -3.57
N THR A 112 -3.21 1.64 -4.02
CA THR A 112 -4.44 1.41 -3.25
C THR A 112 -4.89 -0.04 -3.36
N GLU A 113 -5.88 -0.42 -2.58
CA GLU A 113 -6.69 -1.60 -2.79
C GLU A 113 -7.35 -1.56 -4.18
N VAL A 114 -7.68 -2.72 -4.75
CA VAL A 114 -8.45 -2.79 -6.01
C VAL A 114 -9.84 -2.19 -5.79
N THR A 115 -10.17 -1.16 -6.57
CA THR A 115 -11.46 -0.47 -6.46
C THR A 115 -12.58 -1.26 -7.14
N GLN A 116 -13.83 -0.96 -6.75
CA GLN A 116 -15.01 -1.54 -7.40
C GLN A 116 -15.08 -1.21 -8.89
N GLU A 117 -14.65 -0.01 -9.31
CA GLU A 117 -14.59 0.35 -10.73
C GLU A 117 -13.58 -0.50 -11.51
N LEU A 118 -12.39 -0.77 -10.93
CA LEU A 118 -11.39 -1.61 -11.57
C LEU A 118 -11.87 -3.07 -11.64
N TRP A 119 -12.44 -3.58 -10.54
CA TRP A 119 -13.03 -4.91 -10.53
C TRP A 119 -14.12 -5.05 -11.61
N GLN A 120 -15.05 -4.10 -11.68
CA GLN A 120 -16.12 -4.11 -12.66
C GLN A 120 -15.61 -4.01 -14.10
N ALA A 121 -14.56 -3.24 -14.36
CA ALA A 121 -13.95 -3.12 -15.68
C ALA A 121 -13.35 -4.46 -16.17
N VAL A 122 -12.87 -5.31 -15.25
CA VAL A 122 -12.24 -6.60 -15.55
C VAL A 122 -13.27 -7.74 -15.55
N MET A 123 -14.15 -7.79 -14.54
CA MET A 123 -15.03 -8.93 -14.26
C MET A 123 -16.44 -8.75 -14.81
N ASN A 124 -16.85 -7.52 -15.16
CA ASN A 124 -18.20 -7.12 -15.60
C ASN A 124 -19.29 -7.30 -14.53
N ASP A 125 -18.91 -7.36 -13.26
CA ASP A 125 -19.81 -7.41 -12.11
C ASP A 125 -19.25 -6.61 -10.94
N ASN A 126 -20.04 -6.45 -9.86
CA ASN A 126 -19.59 -5.86 -8.61
C ASN A 126 -20.20 -6.63 -7.42
N PRO A 127 -19.43 -7.52 -6.75
CA PRO A 127 -19.94 -8.33 -5.66
C PRO A 127 -20.06 -7.57 -4.33
N SER A 128 -19.59 -6.32 -4.27
CA SER A 128 -19.42 -5.58 -3.02
C SER A 128 -20.74 -5.32 -2.30
N HIS A 129 -20.72 -5.51 -0.98
CA HIS A 129 -21.82 -5.19 -0.08
C HIS A 129 -22.01 -3.67 0.04
N PHE A 130 -20.92 -2.92 0.26
CA PHE A 130 -20.92 -1.46 0.33
C PHE A 130 -20.73 -0.84 -1.05
N ASN A 131 -21.77 -0.91 -1.87
CA ASN A 131 -21.78 -0.35 -3.21
C ASN A 131 -22.33 1.10 -3.22
N GLY A 132 -22.28 1.76 -4.38
CA GLY A 132 -22.78 3.13 -4.58
C GLY A 132 -21.69 4.18 -4.72
N ASP A 133 -20.45 3.87 -4.33
CA ASP A 133 -19.25 4.65 -4.63
C ASP A 133 -18.19 3.71 -5.20
N MET A 134 -17.94 3.81 -6.49
CA MET A 134 -17.05 2.92 -7.25
C MET A 134 -15.57 3.10 -6.91
N LYS A 135 -15.23 4.16 -6.16
CA LYS A 135 -13.88 4.39 -5.62
C LYS A 135 -13.61 3.64 -4.32
N ARG A 136 -14.61 3.00 -3.72
CA ARG A 136 -14.40 2.10 -2.60
C ARG A 136 -13.64 0.86 -3.05
N PRO A 137 -12.92 0.17 -2.14
CA PRO A 137 -12.34 -1.13 -2.48
C PRO A 137 -13.44 -2.12 -2.85
N VAL A 138 -13.15 -3.01 -3.77
CA VAL A 138 -13.99 -4.20 -3.94
C VAL A 138 -13.85 -5.07 -2.70
N GLU A 139 -14.98 -5.58 -2.21
CA GLU A 139 -15.03 -6.52 -1.10
C GLU A 139 -16.07 -7.61 -1.38
N SER A 140 -16.26 -8.54 -0.48
CA SER A 140 -17.05 -9.76 -0.70
C SER A 140 -16.47 -10.67 -1.79
N VAL A 141 -15.15 -10.66 -1.93
CA VAL A 141 -14.38 -11.46 -2.88
C VAL A 141 -13.59 -12.55 -2.16
N SER A 142 -13.61 -13.75 -2.71
CA SER A 142 -12.82 -14.89 -2.22
C SER A 142 -11.40 -14.86 -2.83
N TRP A 143 -10.45 -15.57 -2.22
CA TRP A 143 -9.12 -15.74 -2.81
C TRP A 143 -9.20 -16.32 -4.23
N ILE A 144 -10.10 -17.29 -4.43
CA ILE A 144 -10.32 -17.93 -5.73
C ILE A 144 -10.80 -16.89 -6.77
N SER A 145 -11.77 -16.04 -6.42
CA SER A 145 -12.25 -15.00 -7.35
C SER A 145 -11.21 -13.90 -7.58
N CYS A 146 -10.34 -13.64 -6.61
CA CYS A 146 -9.19 -12.73 -6.79
C CYS A 146 -8.17 -13.29 -7.79
N GLN A 147 -7.89 -14.59 -7.77
CA GLN A 147 -7.04 -15.22 -8.78
C GLN A 147 -7.65 -15.13 -10.19
N GLU A 148 -8.96 -15.36 -10.30
CA GLU A 148 -9.66 -15.19 -11.59
C GLU A 148 -9.59 -13.74 -12.09
N PHE A 149 -9.76 -12.75 -11.20
CA PHE A 149 -9.58 -11.34 -11.52
C PHE A 149 -8.17 -11.05 -12.03
N VAL A 150 -7.13 -11.55 -11.34
CA VAL A 150 -5.71 -11.39 -11.72
C VAL A 150 -5.46 -12.00 -13.09
N ASP A 151 -5.95 -13.22 -13.37
CA ASP A 151 -5.77 -13.88 -14.66
C ASP A 151 -6.39 -13.08 -15.80
N ARG A 152 -7.62 -12.55 -15.61
CA ARG A 152 -8.30 -11.71 -16.60
C ARG A 152 -7.61 -10.37 -16.80
N LEU A 153 -7.14 -9.73 -15.71
CA LEU A 153 -6.37 -8.49 -15.78
C LEU A 153 -5.07 -8.68 -16.56
N ASN A 154 -4.35 -9.76 -16.31
CA ASN A 154 -3.14 -10.13 -17.05
C ASN A 154 -3.42 -10.33 -18.54
N ALA A 155 -4.52 -11.02 -18.89
CA ALA A 155 -4.93 -11.21 -20.27
C ALA A 155 -5.29 -9.89 -20.97
N LEU A 156 -5.89 -8.92 -20.26
CA LEU A 156 -6.27 -7.62 -20.81
C LEU A 156 -5.07 -6.67 -21.00
N THR A 157 -4.11 -6.71 -20.08
CA THR A 157 -2.98 -5.75 -20.04
C THR A 157 -1.72 -6.29 -20.68
N GLY A 158 -1.55 -7.61 -20.75
CA GLY A 158 -0.28 -8.26 -21.13
C GLY A 158 0.79 -8.19 -20.05
N LEU A 159 0.45 -7.71 -18.85
CA LEU A 159 1.34 -7.65 -17.70
C LEU A 159 1.19 -8.93 -16.83
N SER A 160 2.03 -9.06 -15.78
CA SER A 160 2.09 -10.26 -14.94
C SER A 160 1.79 -9.92 -13.48
N PHE A 161 0.57 -9.44 -13.21
CA PHE A 161 0.09 -9.19 -11.86
C PHE A 161 -0.09 -10.48 -11.06
N SER A 162 -0.01 -10.34 -9.75
CA SER A 162 -0.33 -11.36 -8.75
C SER A 162 -0.92 -10.68 -7.50
N LEU A 163 -1.39 -11.47 -6.55
CA LEU A 163 -1.50 -11.01 -5.17
C LEU A 163 -0.08 -10.83 -4.59
N PRO A 164 0.14 -9.90 -3.64
CA PRO A 164 1.42 -9.81 -2.94
C PRO A 164 1.67 -11.05 -2.09
N THR A 165 2.93 -11.44 -1.90
CA THR A 165 3.28 -12.33 -0.81
C THR A 165 3.12 -11.60 0.54
N CYS A 166 3.06 -12.35 1.63
CA CYS A 166 2.94 -11.76 2.98
C CYS A 166 4.12 -10.84 3.29
N GLU A 167 5.33 -11.24 2.90
CA GLU A 167 6.54 -10.45 3.08
C GLU A 167 6.52 -9.20 2.18
N GLN A 168 6.14 -9.32 0.91
CA GLN A 168 5.99 -8.16 0.02
C GLN A 168 4.99 -7.16 0.60
N TRP A 169 3.84 -7.65 1.06
CA TRP A 169 2.81 -6.80 1.65
C TRP A 169 3.35 -6.06 2.90
N GLU A 170 3.99 -6.78 3.82
CA GLU A 170 4.48 -6.20 5.07
C GLU A 170 5.63 -5.21 4.86
N VAL A 171 6.61 -5.56 3.99
CA VAL A 171 7.70 -4.64 3.63
C VAL A 171 7.16 -3.35 3.01
N ALA A 172 6.17 -3.46 2.12
CA ALA A 172 5.51 -2.30 1.53
C ALA A 172 4.75 -1.47 2.58
N ALA A 173 4.00 -2.12 3.48
CA ALA A 173 3.25 -1.45 4.56
C ALA A 173 4.18 -0.70 5.52
N ARG A 174 5.38 -1.22 5.78
CA ARG A 174 6.42 -0.59 6.61
C ARG A 174 7.14 0.57 5.92
N GLY A 175 6.84 0.86 4.64
CA GLY A 175 7.49 1.94 3.89
C GLY A 175 8.78 1.51 3.16
N GLY A 176 9.05 0.21 3.03
CA GLY A 176 10.24 -0.30 2.35
C GLY A 176 11.54 0.29 2.92
N ASN A 177 12.43 0.74 2.04
CA ASN A 177 13.69 1.41 2.41
C ASN A 177 13.52 2.81 3.01
N LEU A 178 12.31 3.41 2.91
CA LEU A 178 11.96 4.71 3.48
C LEU A 178 11.29 4.60 4.86
N GLY A 179 11.01 3.38 5.31
CA GLY A 179 10.22 3.09 6.50
C GLY A 179 10.78 3.71 7.79
N GLN A 180 9.90 4.31 8.60
CA GLN A 180 10.24 4.98 9.85
C GLN A 180 9.98 4.11 11.09
N GLY A 181 9.62 2.83 10.91
CA GLY A 181 9.35 1.91 12.02
C GLY A 181 8.01 2.15 12.73
N TYR A 182 7.03 2.72 12.05
CA TYR A 182 5.70 2.95 12.61
C TYR A 182 4.93 1.65 12.86
N LEU A 183 4.00 1.74 13.81
CA LEU A 183 3.12 0.65 14.20
C LEU A 183 2.07 0.33 13.12
N TYR A 184 1.56 1.40 12.47
CA TYR A 184 0.64 1.35 11.33
C TYR A 184 1.34 1.90 10.09
N ALA A 185 0.82 1.64 8.92
CA ALA A 185 1.41 2.11 7.68
C ALA A 185 1.42 3.65 7.59
N GLY A 186 2.57 4.26 7.84
CA GLY A 186 2.80 5.71 7.76
C GLY A 186 2.60 6.50 9.04
N SER A 187 2.15 5.90 10.17
CA SER A 187 2.01 6.64 11.45
C SER A 187 1.93 5.70 12.66
N ASN A 188 2.25 6.23 13.85
CA ASN A 188 1.88 5.61 15.13
C ASN A 188 0.48 6.03 15.61
N ASN A 189 -0.19 6.94 14.90
CA ASN A 189 -1.56 7.36 15.18
C ASN A 189 -2.51 6.75 14.13
N ILE A 190 -3.19 5.66 14.46
CA ILE A 190 -4.08 4.94 13.56
C ILE A 190 -5.16 5.82 12.92
N LYS A 191 -5.62 6.89 13.59
CA LYS A 191 -6.68 7.77 13.08
C LYS A 191 -6.28 8.53 11.81
N GLU A 192 -4.98 8.72 11.61
CA GLU A 192 -4.43 9.42 10.43
C GLU A 192 -4.43 8.53 9.19
N VAL A 193 -4.19 7.24 9.38
CA VAL A 193 -3.86 6.29 8.30
C VAL A 193 -4.93 5.22 8.05
N ALA A 194 -5.92 5.05 8.96
CA ALA A 194 -6.85 3.92 8.87
C ALA A 194 -8.34 4.29 8.97
N TRP A 195 -9.13 3.53 8.22
CA TRP A 195 -10.56 3.33 8.47
C TRP A 195 -10.71 2.01 9.23
N TYR A 196 -11.15 2.05 10.50
CA TYR A 196 -11.18 0.93 11.44
C TYR A 196 -12.43 1.03 12.33
N ASP A 197 -12.60 0.16 13.30
CA ASP A 197 -13.85 0.02 14.04
C ASP A 197 -14.36 1.34 14.67
N VAL A 198 -13.47 2.14 15.27
CA VAL A 198 -13.87 3.36 15.98
C VAL A 198 -14.46 4.44 15.03
N ASN A 199 -13.94 4.56 13.81
CA ASN A 199 -14.36 5.59 12.87
C ASN A 199 -15.24 5.07 11.72
N SER A 200 -15.46 3.74 11.62
CA SER A 200 -16.23 3.10 10.56
C SER A 200 -17.31 2.15 11.07
N TYR A 201 -17.06 1.33 12.09
CA TYR A 201 -18.03 0.34 12.59
C TYR A 201 -18.87 0.88 13.76
N TRP A 202 -18.21 1.41 14.81
CA TRP A 202 -18.88 1.89 16.02
C TRP A 202 -19.69 3.17 15.84
N VAL A 203 -19.56 3.83 14.70
CA VAL A 203 -20.44 4.95 14.31
C VAL A 203 -21.90 4.47 14.10
N GLY A 204 -22.09 3.17 13.85
CA GLY A 204 -23.41 2.52 13.72
C GLY A 204 -23.95 2.51 12.30
N ALA A 205 -24.70 1.44 11.96
CA ALA A 205 -25.36 1.31 10.67
C ALA A 205 -26.33 2.49 10.43
N GLY A 206 -26.18 3.16 9.29
CA GLY A 206 -26.94 4.37 8.95
C GLY A 206 -26.13 5.67 9.11
N HIS A 207 -24.97 5.64 9.76
CA HIS A 207 -24.03 6.75 9.71
C HIS A 207 -23.29 6.76 8.34
N PRO A 208 -23.00 7.93 7.73
CA PRO A 208 -22.30 8.00 6.45
C PRO A 208 -20.94 7.28 6.43
N ASN A 209 -20.28 7.19 7.58
CA ASN A 209 -18.99 6.52 7.72
C ASN A 209 -19.12 5.02 8.10
N TYR A 210 -20.31 4.42 8.09
CA TYR A 210 -20.43 3.00 8.37
C TYR A 210 -20.05 2.16 7.15
N GLY A 211 -19.03 1.31 7.29
CA GLY A 211 -18.56 0.41 6.23
C GLY A 211 -17.20 0.79 5.65
N THR A 212 -16.92 0.32 4.44
CA THR A 212 -15.71 0.67 3.68
C THR A 212 -15.76 2.12 3.20
N HIS A 213 -14.63 2.69 2.84
CA HIS A 213 -14.50 4.05 2.35
C HIS A 213 -13.78 4.09 1.00
N ALA A 214 -13.97 5.17 0.23
CA ALA A 214 -13.18 5.39 -0.98
C ALA A 214 -11.69 5.31 -0.65
N VAL A 215 -10.92 4.65 -1.50
CA VAL A 215 -9.48 4.49 -1.31
C VAL A 215 -8.77 5.85 -1.31
N ALA A 216 -7.58 5.91 -0.76
CA ALA A 216 -6.72 7.10 -0.70
C ALA A 216 -7.37 8.33 0.00
N THR A 217 -8.24 8.11 0.99
CA THR A 217 -8.86 9.18 1.79
C THR A 217 -8.18 9.40 3.14
N LYS A 218 -7.21 8.58 3.48
CA LYS A 218 -6.33 8.71 4.65
C LYS A 218 -4.92 9.08 4.22
N THR A 219 -4.03 9.37 5.17
CA THR A 219 -2.62 9.66 4.89
C THR A 219 -1.90 8.40 4.41
N PRO A 220 -1.10 8.46 3.34
CA PRO A 220 -0.33 7.32 2.87
C PRO A 220 0.90 7.07 3.75
N ASN A 221 1.55 5.92 3.55
CA ASN A 221 2.86 5.67 4.13
C ASN A 221 3.99 6.35 3.31
N GLU A 222 5.25 6.09 3.68
CA GLU A 222 6.44 6.72 3.11
C GLU A 222 6.65 6.40 1.62
N LEU A 223 6.11 5.28 1.13
CA LEU A 223 6.08 4.93 -0.29
C LEU A 223 4.91 5.58 -1.04
N GLY A 224 4.02 6.27 -0.34
CA GLY A 224 2.79 6.80 -0.92
C GLY A 224 1.71 5.74 -1.12
N LEU A 225 1.73 4.63 -0.36
CA LEU A 225 0.71 3.60 -0.37
C LEU A 225 -0.38 3.92 0.64
N TYR A 226 -1.63 3.82 0.22
CA TYR A 226 -2.81 4.12 1.02
C TYR A 226 -3.47 2.85 1.54
N ASP A 227 -4.21 2.99 2.64
CA ASP A 227 -5.12 1.99 3.19
C ASP A 227 -4.45 0.64 3.54
N MET A 228 -3.09 0.63 3.70
CA MET A 228 -2.35 -0.54 4.20
C MET A 228 -2.66 -0.85 5.67
N SER A 229 -3.44 0.00 6.35
CA SER A 229 -4.01 -0.21 7.67
C SER A 229 -5.49 0.12 7.62
N GLY A 230 -6.39 -0.86 7.86
CA GLY A 230 -7.84 -0.70 7.86
C GLY A 230 -8.50 -0.86 6.49
N ASN A 231 -9.66 -0.27 6.28
CA ASN A 231 -10.56 -0.35 5.13
C ASN A 231 -11.00 -1.78 4.81
N VAL A 232 -10.24 -2.59 4.07
CA VAL A 232 -10.49 -4.03 3.91
C VAL A 232 -9.24 -4.86 4.20
N HIS A 233 -9.44 -6.07 4.71
CA HIS A 233 -8.38 -7.07 4.71
C HIS A 233 -7.98 -7.40 3.27
N GLU A 234 -6.71 -7.57 3.03
CA GLU A 234 -6.15 -7.87 1.73
C GLU A 234 -5.64 -9.31 1.65
N TRP A 235 -6.12 -10.08 0.66
CA TRP A 235 -5.63 -11.41 0.38
C TRP A 235 -4.16 -11.40 -0.02
N CYS A 236 -3.37 -12.29 0.59
CA CYS A 236 -2.01 -12.59 0.16
C CYS A 236 -1.95 -13.89 -0.67
N LEU A 237 -0.86 -14.02 -1.42
CA LEU A 237 -0.62 -15.19 -2.27
C LEU A 237 -0.39 -16.44 -1.45
N ASP A 238 0.31 -16.30 -0.29
CA ASP A 238 0.76 -17.42 0.52
C ASP A 238 -0.38 -18.15 1.21
N SER A 239 -0.27 -19.45 1.27
CA SER A 239 -1.03 -20.23 2.25
C SER A 239 -0.50 -19.97 3.67
N TYR A 240 -1.38 -20.10 4.65
CA TYR A 240 -1.02 -19.92 6.06
C TYR A 240 0.13 -20.84 6.48
N SER A 241 0.12 -22.11 6.04
CA SER A 241 1.17 -23.06 6.36
C SER A 241 2.53 -22.72 5.72
N GLU A 242 2.54 -22.18 4.49
CA GLU A 242 3.78 -21.73 3.83
C GLU A 242 4.36 -20.53 4.56
N TYR A 243 3.54 -19.53 4.90
CA TYR A 243 3.96 -18.35 5.62
C TYR A 243 4.51 -18.68 7.01
N CYS A 244 3.78 -19.48 7.80
CA CYS A 244 4.22 -19.85 9.14
C CYS A 244 5.43 -20.81 9.16
N ASN A 245 5.55 -21.71 8.17
CA ASN A 245 6.68 -22.64 8.09
C ASN A 245 8.00 -21.95 7.69
N ALA A 246 7.94 -20.87 6.93
CA ALA A 246 9.13 -20.06 6.61
C ALA A 246 9.74 -19.40 7.86
N ALA A 247 8.95 -19.16 8.89
CA ALA A 247 9.35 -18.43 10.11
C ALA A 247 9.44 -19.30 11.38
N HIS A 248 8.81 -20.49 11.41
CA HIS A 248 8.79 -21.39 12.58
C HIS A 248 8.88 -22.86 12.19
N GLU A 249 9.89 -23.58 12.74
CA GLU A 249 10.12 -25.01 12.50
C GLU A 249 9.04 -25.95 13.07
N ASN A 250 7.97 -25.47 13.75
CA ASN A 250 7.09 -26.31 14.58
C ASN A 250 5.60 -25.95 14.58
N LEU A 251 4.99 -25.54 13.47
CA LEU A 251 3.54 -25.49 13.41
C LEU A 251 2.97 -26.80 12.86
N VAL A 252 2.54 -27.66 13.79
CA VAL A 252 1.88 -28.94 13.56
C VAL A 252 0.40 -28.68 13.25
N ASP A 253 -0.12 -29.33 12.18
CA ASP A 253 -1.55 -29.61 11.90
C ASP A 253 -2.41 -28.60 11.12
N ALA A 254 -1.87 -27.61 10.40
CA ALA A 254 -2.68 -27.01 9.34
C ALA A 254 -2.52 -27.84 8.05
N GLU A 255 -3.62 -28.36 7.48
CA GLU A 255 -3.59 -29.00 6.17
C GLU A 255 -2.98 -28.00 5.15
N ILE A 256 -1.91 -28.39 4.50
CA ILE A 256 -1.17 -27.55 3.55
C ILE A 256 -2.16 -27.04 2.49
N GLY A 257 -2.29 -25.71 2.36
CA GLY A 257 -3.17 -25.08 1.37
C GLY A 257 -4.63 -24.86 1.81
N ALA A 258 -5.02 -25.23 3.05
CA ALA A 258 -6.40 -25.08 3.51
C ALA A 258 -6.79 -23.61 3.78
N TYR A 259 -5.85 -22.73 4.10
CA TYR A 259 -6.09 -21.34 4.46
C TYR A 259 -5.10 -20.40 3.76
N HIS A 260 -5.56 -19.22 3.38
CA HIS A 260 -4.71 -18.14 2.87
C HIS A 260 -4.67 -16.96 3.84
N VAL A 261 -3.55 -16.24 3.80
CA VAL A 261 -3.28 -15.13 4.72
C VAL A 261 -3.99 -13.85 4.27
N LEU A 262 -4.44 -13.09 5.27
CA LEU A 262 -5.04 -11.77 5.16
C LEU A 262 -4.22 -10.75 5.94
N ARG A 263 -4.02 -9.56 5.36
CA ARG A 263 -3.27 -8.47 5.95
C ARG A 263 -4.11 -7.21 6.14
N GLY A 264 -3.59 -6.20 6.86
CA GLY A 264 -4.05 -4.82 6.93
C GLY A 264 -5.14 -4.52 7.94
N GLY A 265 -5.92 -5.48 8.38
CA GLY A 265 -7.15 -5.18 9.11
C GLY A 265 -8.25 -4.65 8.19
N CYS A 266 -9.40 -4.22 8.74
CA CYS A 266 -10.52 -3.73 7.95
C CYS A 266 -11.33 -2.67 8.69
N TRP A 267 -12.34 -2.11 8.04
CA TRP A 267 -13.25 -1.08 8.56
C TRP A 267 -13.95 -1.44 9.90
N SER A 268 -14.00 -2.69 10.29
CA SER A 268 -14.57 -3.19 11.55
C SER A 268 -13.54 -3.82 12.48
N SER A 269 -12.26 -3.77 12.16
CA SER A 269 -11.18 -4.29 12.99
C SER A 269 -10.85 -3.34 14.13
N GLU A 270 -10.57 -3.89 15.30
CA GLU A 270 -9.97 -3.16 16.40
C GLU A 270 -8.55 -2.66 16.03
N GLU A 271 -8.11 -1.59 16.64
CA GLU A 271 -6.81 -0.93 16.41
C GLU A 271 -5.65 -1.92 16.32
N ARG A 272 -5.56 -2.85 17.27
CA ARG A 272 -4.51 -3.86 17.37
C ARG A 272 -4.39 -4.74 16.12
N ARG A 273 -5.49 -4.93 15.36
CA ARG A 273 -5.52 -5.74 14.13
C ARG A 273 -5.18 -4.99 12.86
N CYS A 274 -4.97 -3.67 12.96
CA CYS A 274 -4.56 -2.84 11.82
C CYS A 274 -3.05 -2.58 11.79
N ARG A 275 -2.27 -3.20 12.69
CA ARG A 275 -0.79 -3.10 12.72
C ARG A 275 -0.17 -3.73 11.48
N VAL A 276 0.96 -3.19 11.03
CA VAL A 276 1.66 -3.69 9.83
C VAL A 276 2.15 -5.14 9.99
N SER A 277 2.43 -5.60 11.23
CA SER A 277 2.83 -6.98 11.51
C SER A 277 1.67 -7.97 11.64
N TYR A 278 0.44 -7.46 11.89
CA TYR A 278 -0.71 -8.33 12.11
C TYR A 278 -1.10 -9.07 10.85
N PHE A 279 -1.46 -10.33 11.02
CA PHE A 279 -2.07 -11.14 9.97
C PHE A 279 -3.25 -11.95 10.49
N ASN A 280 -4.14 -12.31 9.60
CA ASN A 280 -5.24 -13.23 9.81
C ASN A 280 -5.21 -14.28 8.70
N PHE A 281 -6.05 -15.28 8.75
CA PHE A 281 -6.16 -16.30 7.70
C PHE A 281 -7.59 -16.85 7.65
N THR A 282 -7.99 -17.30 6.47
CA THR A 282 -9.30 -17.94 6.26
C THR A 282 -9.27 -18.85 5.04
N GLU A 283 -10.32 -19.67 4.88
CA GLU A 283 -10.47 -20.57 3.74
C GLU A 283 -10.54 -19.78 2.41
N PRO A 284 -9.92 -20.27 1.32
CA PRO A 284 -9.82 -19.55 0.04
C PRO A 284 -11.18 -19.28 -0.64
N GLY A 285 -12.23 -20.02 -0.26
CA GLY A 285 -13.60 -19.80 -0.74
C GLY A 285 -14.40 -18.78 0.07
N THR A 286 -13.86 -18.29 1.19
CA THR A 286 -14.56 -17.30 2.04
C THR A 286 -14.65 -15.96 1.37
N SER A 287 -15.84 -15.33 1.40
CA SER A 287 -16.07 -13.95 0.98
C SER A 287 -16.74 -13.18 2.10
N SER A 288 -16.34 -11.94 2.32
CA SER A 288 -16.86 -11.08 3.39
C SER A 288 -16.78 -9.62 3.00
N SER A 289 -17.71 -8.80 3.48
CA SER A 289 -17.67 -7.34 3.33
C SER A 289 -16.48 -6.65 4.00
N THR A 290 -15.60 -7.45 4.60
CA THR A 290 -14.37 -7.00 5.24
C THR A 290 -13.11 -7.41 4.48
N VAL A 291 -13.23 -8.09 3.34
CA VAL A 291 -12.09 -8.70 2.63
C VAL A 291 -12.11 -8.32 1.15
N GLY A 292 -11.00 -7.75 0.72
CA GLY A 292 -10.69 -7.35 -0.65
C GLY A 292 -9.29 -7.81 -1.07
N LEU A 293 -8.65 -7.06 -1.96
CA LEU A 293 -7.31 -7.40 -2.46
C LEU A 293 -6.53 -6.15 -2.88
N ARG A 294 -5.22 -6.31 -2.94
CA ARG A 294 -4.26 -5.40 -3.59
C ARG A 294 -3.43 -6.16 -4.59
N LEU A 295 -2.98 -5.49 -5.65
CA LEU A 295 -2.14 -6.09 -6.68
C LEU A 295 -0.66 -5.93 -6.36
N ALA A 296 0.12 -6.92 -6.79
CA ALA A 296 1.57 -6.86 -6.89
C ALA A 296 2.02 -7.33 -8.28
N MET A 297 3.26 -7.04 -8.63
CA MET A 297 3.88 -7.50 -9.87
C MET A 297 5.40 -7.53 -9.68
N LYS A 298 6.09 -8.52 -10.27
CA LYS A 298 7.56 -8.54 -10.26
C LYS A 298 8.09 -7.35 -11.04
N ALA A 299 9.12 -6.68 -10.53
CA ALA A 299 9.91 -5.78 -11.36
C ALA A 299 10.74 -6.62 -12.33
N GLU A 300 10.69 -6.27 -13.62
CA GLU A 300 11.59 -6.88 -14.60
C GLU A 300 13.05 -6.55 -14.22
N GLN A 301 13.94 -7.53 -14.35
CA GLN A 301 15.38 -7.34 -14.11
C GLN A 301 16.04 -6.67 -15.29
#